data_2bba7858ee16c4be78502b409d5f323b
#
_entry.id   2bba7858ee16c4be78502b409d5f323b
#
_cell.length_a   1.000
_cell.length_b   1.000
_cell.length_c   1.000
_cell.angle_alpha   90.00
_cell.angle_beta   90.00
_cell.angle_gamma   90.00
#
_symmetry.space_group_name_H-M   'P 1'
#
loop_
_entity.id
_entity.type
_entity.pdbx_description
1 polymer ?
#
loop_
_entity_poly.entity_id
_entity_poly.type
_entity_poly.pdbx_seq_one_letter_code
_entity_poly.pdbx_strand_id
1 'polypeptide(L)'
;DSQYEGYFDEGVRRNDVPQSTGNISFAYSIPGYFGKSKKGGSFVVDVNYIGKKKGRDWLLYYDGFYNPDIPTISYYSKDLIKVYDPFTSLRLRLNYWLTNKVSTFVDIRNLTNHSDISRSITEPALGRQMIVGIDFEF
;
A
#
# COMPACT_ATOMS: atom_id res chain seq x y z
N ASP A 1 -36.81 3.20 -1.90
CA ASP A 1 -35.62 3.95 -1.54
C ASP A 1 -34.47 3.60 -2.48
N SER A 2 -34.59 4.12 -3.73
CA SER A 2 -33.67 3.83 -4.83
C SER A 2 -32.22 4.30 -4.60
N GLN A 3 -31.97 5.20 -3.65
CA GLN A 3 -30.62 5.72 -3.36
C GLN A 3 -29.67 4.70 -2.72
N TYR A 4 -30.21 3.59 -2.18
CA TYR A 4 -29.43 2.51 -1.56
C TYR A 4 -29.38 1.24 -2.43
N GLU A 5 -30.05 1.25 -3.58
CA GLU A 5 -30.10 0.12 -4.49
C GLU A 5 -28.70 -0.24 -4.98
N GLY A 6 -28.33 -1.52 -4.83
CA GLY A 6 -26.99 -2.01 -5.15
C GLY A 6 -25.92 -1.77 -4.08
N TYR A 7 -26.25 -1.05 -3.00
CA TYR A 7 -25.32 -0.80 -1.90
C TYR A 7 -25.38 -1.88 -0.82
N PHE A 8 -26.59 -2.42 -0.59
CA PHE A 8 -26.89 -3.40 0.46
C PHE A 8 -27.62 -4.64 -0.05
N ASP A 9 -27.58 -4.91 -1.36
CA ASP A 9 -28.23 -6.09 -1.92
C ASP A 9 -27.66 -7.37 -1.32
N GLU A 10 -28.53 -8.32 -0.96
CA GLU A 10 -28.12 -9.63 -0.45
C GLU A 10 -27.22 -10.34 -1.47
N GLY A 11 -26.12 -10.90 -0.98
CA GLY A 11 -25.15 -11.61 -1.81
C GLY A 11 -24.14 -10.72 -2.53
N VAL A 12 -24.27 -9.39 -2.47
CA VAL A 12 -23.27 -8.47 -3.00
C VAL A 12 -22.10 -8.34 -2.02
N ARG A 13 -20.88 -8.49 -2.51
CA ARG A 13 -19.70 -8.28 -1.67
C ARG A 13 -19.66 -6.85 -1.17
N ARG A 14 -19.32 -6.73 0.11
CA ARG A 14 -19.15 -5.46 0.79
C ARG A 14 -18.17 -4.57 0.01
N ASN A 15 -18.56 -3.31 -0.22
CA ASN A 15 -17.69 -2.32 -0.81
C ASN A 15 -16.41 -2.16 0.05
N ASP A 16 -15.31 -1.79 -0.59
CA ASP A 16 -13.98 -1.62 0.00
C ASP A 16 -13.28 -2.91 0.50
N VAL A 17 -13.91 -4.08 0.35
CA VAL A 17 -13.29 -5.37 0.67
C VAL A 17 -12.73 -5.97 -0.61
N PRO A 18 -11.41 -6.22 -0.70
CA PRO A 18 -10.82 -6.92 -1.83
C PRO A 18 -11.38 -8.33 -2.01
N GLN A 19 -11.47 -8.79 -3.24
CA GLN A 19 -11.89 -10.16 -3.53
C GLN A 19 -10.93 -11.21 -2.98
N SER A 20 -9.65 -10.87 -2.97
CA SER A 20 -8.56 -11.70 -2.45
C SER A 20 -7.42 -10.82 -1.98
N THR A 21 -6.68 -11.29 -0.99
CA THR A 21 -5.43 -10.69 -0.54
C THR A 21 -4.42 -11.80 -0.33
N GLY A 22 -3.16 -11.50 -0.59
CA GLY A 22 -2.07 -12.43 -0.35
C GLY A 22 -0.82 -11.69 0.09
N ASN A 23 -0.05 -12.33 0.95
CA ASN A 23 1.25 -11.85 1.35
C ASN A 23 2.24 -13.01 1.31
N ILE A 24 3.42 -12.76 0.75
CA ILE A 24 4.56 -13.69 0.78
C ILE A 24 5.76 -12.88 1.24
N SER A 25 6.49 -13.42 2.20
CA SER A 25 7.72 -12.82 2.72
C SER A 25 8.88 -13.79 2.57
N PHE A 26 9.98 -13.31 2.00
CA PHE A 26 11.25 -14.02 1.92
C PHE A 26 12.26 -13.30 2.79
N ALA A 27 12.90 -14.04 3.69
CA ALA A 27 13.94 -13.52 4.54
C ALA A 27 15.24 -14.32 4.32
N TYR A 28 16.37 -13.61 4.21
CA TYR A 28 17.68 -14.19 4.08
C TYR A 28 18.63 -13.56 5.11
N SER A 29 19.31 -14.39 5.88
CA SER A 29 20.33 -13.95 6.82
C SER A 29 21.67 -13.81 6.11
N ILE A 30 22.24 -12.60 6.13
CA ILE A 30 23.52 -12.29 5.49
C ILE A 30 24.63 -12.59 6.51
N PRO A 31 25.61 -13.45 6.17
CA PRO A 31 26.73 -13.72 7.06
C PRO A 31 27.58 -12.48 7.33
N GLY A 32 28.22 -12.41 8.49
CA GLY A 32 29.08 -11.32 8.90
C GLY A 32 30.49 -11.30 8.26
N TYR A 33 30.55 -11.47 6.95
CA TYR A 33 31.84 -11.51 6.22
C TYR A 33 32.28 -10.16 5.62
N PHE A 34 31.32 -9.25 5.45
CA PHE A 34 31.57 -7.93 4.86
C PHE A 34 31.69 -6.90 5.99
N GLY A 35 32.92 -6.60 6.40
CA GLY A 35 33.18 -5.63 7.44
C GLY A 35 33.80 -6.22 8.71
N LYS A 36 33.88 -5.40 9.75
CA LYS A 36 34.52 -5.78 11.05
C LYS A 36 33.53 -6.43 12.04
N SER A 37 32.27 -6.65 11.62
CA SER A 37 31.24 -7.24 12.46
C SER A 37 31.03 -8.71 12.16
N LYS A 38 30.89 -9.50 13.24
CA LYS A 38 30.42 -10.89 13.15
C LYS A 38 28.89 -11.02 13.15
N LYS A 39 28.16 -9.90 13.38
CA LYS A 39 26.68 -9.90 13.51
C LYS A 39 25.98 -10.13 12.16
N GLY A 40 26.63 -9.81 11.03
CA GLY A 40 26.03 -9.97 9.69
C GLY A 40 24.88 -9.02 9.42
N GLY A 41 23.82 -9.53 8.79
CA GLY A 41 22.66 -8.73 8.46
C GLY A 41 21.46 -9.55 8.04
N SER A 42 20.44 -8.89 7.52
CA SER A 42 19.24 -9.50 6.98
C SER A 42 18.76 -8.78 5.74
N PHE A 43 18.25 -9.55 4.80
CA PHE A 43 17.56 -9.07 3.61
C PHE A 43 16.16 -9.66 3.58
N VAL A 44 15.14 -8.82 3.43
CA VAL A 44 13.74 -9.25 3.42
C VAL A 44 13.05 -8.66 2.20
N VAL A 45 12.29 -9.50 1.51
CA VAL A 45 11.39 -9.12 0.40
C VAL A 45 9.98 -9.49 0.81
N ASP A 46 9.11 -8.49 0.89
CA ASP A 46 7.68 -8.68 1.10
C ASP A 46 6.92 -8.40 -0.19
N VAL A 47 6.10 -9.35 -0.61
CA VAL A 47 5.20 -9.26 -1.76
C VAL A 47 3.78 -9.22 -1.24
N ASN A 48 3.06 -8.13 -1.48
CA ASN A 48 1.67 -7.97 -1.09
C ASN A 48 0.80 -7.88 -2.34
N TYR A 49 -0.17 -8.75 -2.46
CA TYR A 49 -1.18 -8.74 -3.49
C TYR A 49 -2.53 -8.29 -2.93
N ILE A 50 -3.16 -7.36 -3.61
CA ILE A 50 -4.53 -6.91 -3.32
C ILE A 50 -5.34 -7.10 -4.60
N GLY A 51 -6.34 -7.97 -4.52
CA GLY A 51 -7.25 -8.29 -5.63
C GLY A 51 -8.22 -7.17 -5.96
N LYS A 52 -9.04 -7.39 -6.98
CA LYS A 52 -10.10 -6.46 -7.35
C LYS A 52 -10.98 -6.13 -6.15
N LYS A 53 -11.36 -4.87 -6.03
CA LYS A 53 -12.36 -4.43 -5.06
C LYS A 53 -13.32 -3.44 -5.70
N LYS A 54 -14.56 -3.41 -5.21
CA LYS A 54 -15.46 -2.28 -5.44
C LYS A 54 -15.24 -1.28 -4.32
N GLY A 55 -15.19 -0.01 -4.64
CA GLY A 55 -15.03 1.04 -3.66
C GLY A 55 -15.58 2.34 -4.19
N ARG A 56 -15.54 3.38 -3.37
CA ARG A 56 -16.01 4.70 -3.76
C ARG A 56 -14.93 5.44 -4.54
N ASP A 57 -15.31 6.10 -5.63
CA ASP A 57 -14.45 7.05 -6.32
C ASP A 57 -14.40 8.36 -5.53
N TRP A 58 -13.41 8.48 -4.68
CA TRP A 58 -13.23 9.65 -3.84
C TRP A 58 -12.84 10.89 -4.63
N LEU A 59 -12.14 10.76 -5.74
CA LEU A 59 -11.82 11.90 -6.59
C LEU A 59 -13.09 12.49 -7.17
N LEU A 60 -13.95 11.66 -7.77
CA LEU A 60 -15.21 12.11 -8.33
C LEU A 60 -16.12 12.72 -7.27
N TYR A 61 -16.15 12.13 -6.06
CA TYR A 61 -16.94 12.66 -4.94
C TYR A 61 -16.51 14.07 -4.55
N TYR A 62 -15.21 14.30 -4.38
CA TYR A 62 -14.71 15.61 -3.96
C TYR A 62 -14.67 16.62 -5.08
N ASP A 63 -14.47 16.22 -6.33
CA ASP A 63 -14.57 17.12 -7.47
C ASP A 63 -15.96 17.77 -7.54
N GLY A 64 -17.04 17.04 -7.24
CA GLY A 64 -18.38 17.59 -7.17
C GLY A 64 -18.59 18.65 -6.06
N PHE A 65 -17.70 18.73 -5.05
CA PHE A 65 -17.75 19.78 -4.02
C PHE A 65 -16.93 21.01 -4.38
N TYR A 66 -15.80 20.84 -5.05
CA TYR A 66 -14.84 21.91 -5.28
C TYR A 66 -14.90 22.49 -6.69
N ASN A 67 -15.49 21.78 -7.63
CA ASN A 67 -15.63 22.22 -9.00
C ASN A 67 -17.11 22.51 -9.31
N PRO A 68 -17.49 23.80 -9.48
CA PRO A 68 -18.88 24.19 -9.77
C PRO A 68 -19.43 23.67 -11.10
N ASP A 69 -18.56 23.27 -12.01
CA ASP A 69 -18.94 22.72 -13.32
C ASP A 69 -19.32 21.23 -13.22
N ILE A 70 -19.05 20.58 -12.10
CA ILE A 70 -19.36 19.17 -11.87
C ILE A 70 -20.55 19.07 -10.90
N PRO A 71 -21.64 18.36 -11.25
CA PRO A 71 -22.76 18.16 -10.35
C PRO A 71 -22.33 17.47 -9.05
N THR A 72 -22.77 17.98 -7.90
CA THR A 72 -22.56 17.34 -6.61
C THR A 72 -23.26 15.97 -6.60
N ILE A 73 -22.49 14.91 -6.41
CA ILE A 73 -23.01 13.54 -6.37
C ILE A 73 -23.29 13.14 -4.93
N SER A 74 -24.46 12.59 -4.65
CA SER A 74 -24.80 12.08 -3.32
C SER A 74 -23.79 11.01 -2.89
N TYR A 75 -23.36 11.07 -1.62
CA TYR A 75 -22.47 10.07 -1.02
C TYR A 75 -22.92 8.62 -1.25
N TYR A 76 -24.23 8.38 -1.31
CA TYR A 76 -24.80 7.04 -1.50
C TYR A 76 -25.09 6.70 -2.96
N SER A 77 -24.71 7.57 -3.90
CA SER A 77 -24.94 7.28 -5.31
C SER A 77 -24.12 6.08 -5.79
N LYS A 78 -24.76 5.22 -6.56
CA LYS A 78 -24.09 4.12 -7.26
C LYS A 78 -23.08 4.61 -8.31
N ASP A 79 -23.24 5.83 -8.80
CA ASP A 79 -22.34 6.44 -9.77
C ASP A 79 -20.93 6.70 -9.19
N LEU A 80 -20.82 6.71 -7.85
CA LEU A 80 -19.55 6.78 -7.15
C LEU A 80 -18.88 5.41 -6.96
N ILE A 81 -19.54 4.30 -7.36
CA ILE A 81 -18.95 2.97 -7.19
C ILE A 81 -18.01 2.68 -8.35
N LYS A 82 -16.75 2.51 -8.03
CA LYS A 82 -15.67 2.19 -8.97
C LYS A 82 -15.11 0.80 -8.70
N VAL A 83 -14.77 0.09 -9.75
CA VAL A 83 -14.03 -1.17 -9.64
C VAL A 83 -12.55 -0.84 -9.75
N TYR A 84 -11.80 -1.14 -8.72
CA TYR A 84 -10.35 -0.99 -8.69
C TYR A 84 -9.67 -2.26 -9.13
N ASP A 85 -8.71 -2.13 -10.05
CA ASP A 85 -7.93 -3.25 -10.54
C ASP A 85 -7.00 -3.82 -9.46
N PRO A 86 -6.68 -5.11 -9.53
CA PRO A 86 -5.73 -5.70 -8.61
C PRO A 86 -4.34 -5.09 -8.78
N PHE A 87 -3.57 -5.07 -7.71
CA PHE A 87 -2.17 -4.65 -7.77
C PHE A 87 -1.29 -5.46 -6.82
N THR A 88 -0.01 -5.47 -7.14
CA THR A 88 1.02 -6.06 -6.29
C THR A 88 1.98 -4.97 -5.86
N SER A 89 2.26 -4.89 -4.57
CA SER A 89 3.31 -4.02 -4.03
C SER A 89 4.47 -4.86 -3.51
N LEU A 90 5.69 -4.37 -3.75
CA LEU A 90 6.93 -4.96 -3.27
C LEU A 90 7.58 -4.04 -2.25
N ARG A 91 8.07 -4.64 -1.16
CA ARG A 91 8.91 -3.97 -0.18
C ARG A 91 10.22 -4.71 -0.05
N LEU A 92 11.32 -3.99 -0.04
CA LEU A 92 12.67 -4.50 0.21
C LEU A 92 13.18 -3.88 1.50
N ARG A 93 13.71 -4.72 2.39
CA ARG A 93 14.40 -4.28 3.61
C ARG A 93 15.76 -4.94 3.67
N LEU A 94 16.77 -4.14 3.86
CA LEU A 94 18.15 -4.58 4.09
C LEU A 94 18.62 -3.97 5.41
N ASN A 95 19.17 -4.77 6.27
CA ASN A 95 19.90 -4.32 7.44
C ASN A 95 21.26 -5.01 7.46
N TYR A 96 22.32 -4.28 7.76
CA TYR A 96 23.65 -4.86 7.82
C TYR A 96 24.54 -4.18 8.88
N TRP A 97 25.22 -4.99 9.68
CA TRP A 97 26.16 -4.53 10.69
C TRP A 97 27.55 -4.29 10.06
N LEU A 98 27.95 -3.03 9.95
CA LEU A 98 29.27 -2.63 9.45
C LEU A 98 30.35 -2.90 10.49
N THR A 99 30.01 -2.70 11.76
CA THR A 99 30.86 -3.02 12.93
C THR A 99 30.00 -3.65 14.01
N ASN A 100 30.60 -4.03 15.14
CA ASN A 100 29.81 -4.56 16.29
C ASN A 100 28.88 -3.51 16.92
N LYS A 101 29.06 -2.22 16.61
CA LYS A 101 28.31 -1.10 17.17
C LYS A 101 27.57 -0.24 16.15
N VAL A 102 27.79 -0.46 14.86
CA VAL A 102 27.20 0.35 13.78
C VAL A 102 26.52 -0.55 12.79
N SER A 103 25.23 -0.32 12.57
CA SER A 103 24.48 -0.93 11.49
C SER A 103 23.95 0.12 10.52
N THR A 104 23.65 -0.32 9.31
CA THR A 104 22.96 0.49 8.30
C THR A 104 21.73 -0.26 7.83
N PHE A 105 20.69 0.49 7.43
CA PHE A 105 19.50 -0.10 6.85
C PHE A 105 19.00 0.66 5.63
N VAL A 106 18.35 -0.06 4.75
CA VAL A 106 17.60 0.46 3.61
C VAL A 106 16.21 -0.18 3.63
N ASP A 107 15.16 0.63 3.58
CA ASP A 107 13.76 0.19 3.47
C ASP A 107 13.17 0.86 2.22
N ILE A 108 12.89 0.07 1.18
CA ILE A 108 12.24 0.54 -0.05
C ILE A 108 10.82 -0.01 -0.05
N ARG A 109 9.84 0.88 0.07
CA ARG A 109 8.42 0.55 0.06
C ARG A 109 7.81 0.85 -1.29
N ASN A 110 6.85 0.03 -1.67
CA ASN A 110 6.16 0.18 -2.94
C ASN A 110 7.14 0.29 -4.14
N LEU A 111 8.04 -0.69 -4.27
CA LEU A 111 9.04 -0.73 -5.34
C LEU A 111 8.40 -0.72 -6.73
N THR A 112 7.20 -1.28 -6.87
CA THR A 112 6.39 -1.26 -8.10
C THR A 112 5.90 0.13 -8.47
N ASN A 113 6.02 1.10 -7.57
CA ASN A 113 5.60 2.49 -7.74
C ASN A 113 4.11 2.63 -8.09
N HIS A 114 3.28 1.74 -7.57
CA HIS A 114 1.84 1.85 -7.76
C HIS A 114 1.30 3.01 -6.92
N SER A 115 0.62 3.94 -7.57
CA SER A 115 -0.04 5.07 -6.91
C SER A 115 -1.46 5.19 -7.45
N ASP A 116 -2.44 5.23 -6.56
CA ASP A 116 -3.84 5.40 -6.92
C ASP A 116 -4.54 6.20 -5.82
N ILE A 117 -4.58 7.52 -6.01
CA ILE A 117 -5.19 8.46 -5.07
C ILE A 117 -6.70 8.23 -4.96
N SER A 118 -7.34 7.73 -6.02
CA SER A 118 -8.78 7.49 -6.02
C SER A 118 -9.23 6.38 -5.09
N ARG A 119 -8.32 5.51 -4.65
CA ARG A 119 -8.63 4.38 -3.75
C ARG A 119 -8.98 4.79 -2.34
N SER A 120 -8.34 5.81 -1.82
CA SER A 120 -8.58 6.32 -0.47
C SER A 120 -7.95 7.70 -0.34
N ILE A 121 -8.68 8.62 0.25
CA ILE A 121 -8.15 9.95 0.59
C ILE A 121 -7.38 9.91 1.90
N THR A 122 -7.80 9.06 2.82
CA THR A 122 -7.17 8.93 4.14
C THR A 122 -5.86 8.14 4.08
N GLU A 123 -5.75 7.22 3.12
CA GLU A 123 -4.56 6.41 2.90
C GLU A 123 -4.27 6.31 1.40
N PRO A 124 -3.85 7.41 0.76
CA PRO A 124 -3.45 7.33 -0.63
C PRO A 124 -2.30 6.33 -0.75
N ALA A 125 -2.35 5.46 -1.74
CA ALA A 125 -1.21 4.63 -2.07
C ALA A 125 -0.07 5.55 -2.50
N LEU A 126 0.78 5.90 -1.55
CA LEU A 126 1.97 6.71 -1.81
C LEU A 126 2.84 5.97 -2.81
N GLY A 127 3.40 6.70 -3.76
CA GLY A 127 4.39 6.17 -4.69
C GLY A 127 5.58 5.54 -3.95
N ARG A 128 6.59 5.15 -4.69
CA ARG A 128 7.80 4.56 -4.12
C ARG A 128 8.41 5.46 -3.04
N GLN A 129 8.73 4.85 -1.90
CA GLN A 129 9.42 5.50 -0.80
C GLN A 129 10.72 4.75 -0.52
N MET A 130 11.78 5.50 -0.22
CA MET A 130 13.07 4.96 0.19
C MET A 130 13.52 5.63 1.48
N ILE A 131 13.84 4.81 2.47
CA ILE A 131 14.35 5.25 3.77
C ILE A 131 15.72 4.59 3.95
N VAL A 132 16.72 5.39 4.27
CA VAL A 132 18.09 4.93 4.57
C VAL A 132 18.48 5.48 5.92
N GLY A 133 19.14 4.68 6.74
CA GLY A 133 19.58 5.11 8.05
C GLY A 133 20.81 4.36 8.55
N ILE A 134 21.39 4.91 9.61
CA ILE A 134 22.51 4.33 10.34
C ILE A 134 22.10 4.32 11.82
N ASP A 135 22.28 3.16 12.46
CA ASP A 135 22.04 2.97 13.87
C ASP A 135 23.36 2.78 14.61
N PHE A 136 23.46 3.36 15.80
CA PHE A 136 24.59 3.26 16.69
C PHE A 136 24.19 2.56 18.00
N GLU A 137 24.92 1.53 18.38
CA GLU A 137 24.78 0.84 19.66
C GLU A 137 25.93 1.29 20.59
N PHE A 138 25.60 1.87 21.72
CA PHE A 138 26.55 2.41 22.71
C PHE A 138 26.88 1.41 23.82
#